data_ec724df7133f7f3514c2be46330200ae
#
_entry.id   ec724df7133f7f3514c2be46330200ae
#
_cell.length_a   1.000
_cell.length_b   1.000
_cell.length_c   1.000
_cell.angle_alpha   90.00
_cell.angle_beta   90.00
_cell.angle_gamma   90.00
#
_symmetry.space_group_name_H-M   'P 1'
#
loop_
_entity.id
_entity.type
_entity.pdbx_description
1 polymer ?
#
loop_
_entity_poly.entity_id
_entity_poly.type
_entity_poly.pdbx_seq_one_letter_code
_entity_poly.pdbx_strand_id
1 'polypeptide(L)'
;DETTVKEYETKRAEFIAYKEELKKLVNEKTITTDGHQVELVANIGSAKDLAGVKENGGEGVGLFRTEFLYMESAELPTEEQQFEVYKEVLEGMEGKPVVVRTLDIGGDKEIEAIDLPKEMNPFLGVRAIRLCFQREDIFRTQLRALLRASVYGDLRIMFPMIATLQEFRKAKGILMEEKEKLVAEGVKVSDTLQVGIMIEIPAAAVLAHKFAKEVDFFSVAVSYTHLTLPTILR
;
A
#
# COMPACT_ATOMS: atom_id res chain seq x y z
N ASP A 1 9.82 8.00 39.77
CA ASP A 1 10.52 7.55 40.99
C ASP A 1 11.29 6.25 40.71
N GLU A 2 12.12 5.77 41.67
CA GLU A 2 12.94 4.57 41.49
C GLU A 2 12.09 3.30 41.25
N THR A 3 10.91 3.25 41.84
CA THR A 3 9.99 2.12 41.70
C THR A 3 9.49 2.01 40.26
N THR A 4 9.08 3.13 39.67
CA THR A 4 8.68 3.22 38.26
C THR A 4 9.79 2.82 37.32
N VAL A 5 11.03 3.31 37.57
CA VAL A 5 12.20 2.96 36.74
C VAL A 5 12.41 1.45 36.77
N LYS A 6 12.42 0.84 37.97
CA LYS A 6 12.60 -0.61 38.13
C LYS A 6 11.53 -1.44 37.43
N GLU A 7 10.27 -0.98 37.50
CA GLU A 7 9.16 -1.62 36.78
C GLU A 7 9.36 -1.61 35.27
N TYR A 8 9.77 -0.46 34.70
CA TYR A 8 10.02 -0.35 33.27
C TYR A 8 11.29 -1.10 32.82
N GLU A 9 12.32 -1.19 33.66
CA GLU A 9 13.49 -2.03 33.38
C GLU A 9 13.11 -3.52 33.31
N THR A 10 12.24 -3.98 34.21
CA THR A 10 11.73 -5.36 34.18
C THR A 10 10.92 -5.61 32.90
N LYS A 11 9.97 -4.75 32.57
CA LYS A 11 9.17 -4.83 31.33
C LYS A 11 10.06 -4.82 30.07
N ARG A 12 11.13 -4.00 30.10
CA ARG A 12 12.10 -3.96 29.00
C ARG A 12 12.86 -5.28 28.86
N ALA A 13 13.29 -5.86 29.95
CA ALA A 13 14.00 -7.15 29.94
C ALA A 13 13.10 -8.28 29.43
N GLU A 14 11.84 -8.34 29.90
CA GLU A 14 10.83 -9.30 29.42
C GLU A 14 10.54 -9.12 27.92
N PHE A 15 10.42 -7.87 27.46
CA PHE A 15 10.19 -7.57 26.05
C PHE A 15 11.36 -7.98 25.16
N ILE A 16 12.60 -7.76 25.62
CA ILE A 16 13.81 -8.18 24.89
C ILE A 16 13.84 -9.71 24.82
N ALA A 17 13.61 -10.41 25.93
CA ALA A 17 13.59 -11.87 25.95
C ALA A 17 12.51 -12.43 25.00
N TYR A 18 11.31 -11.86 25.02
CA TYR A 18 10.22 -12.22 24.11
C TYR A 18 10.60 -12.00 22.63
N LYS A 19 11.24 -10.87 22.30
CA LYS A 19 11.75 -10.63 20.93
C LYS A 19 12.77 -11.68 20.48
N GLU A 20 13.70 -12.06 21.35
CA GLU A 20 14.68 -13.10 21.02
C GLU A 20 14.02 -14.47 20.82
N GLU A 21 12.95 -14.76 21.55
CA GLU A 21 12.15 -15.97 21.32
C GLU A 21 11.45 -15.95 19.96
N LEU A 22 10.84 -14.81 19.58
CA LEU A 22 10.18 -14.65 18.29
C LEU A 22 11.16 -14.76 17.10
N LYS A 23 12.42 -14.36 17.25
CA LYS A 23 13.44 -14.52 16.20
C LYS A 23 13.63 -15.96 15.75
N LYS A 24 13.33 -16.95 16.58
CA LYS A 24 13.40 -18.37 16.24
C LYS A 24 12.38 -18.75 15.15
N LEU A 25 11.30 -17.97 15.03
CA LEU A 25 10.20 -18.21 14.09
C LEU A 25 10.41 -17.55 12.71
N VAL A 26 11.44 -16.71 12.54
CA VAL A 26 11.67 -15.88 11.34
C VAL A 26 11.72 -16.70 10.04
N ASN A 27 12.22 -17.94 10.11
CA ASN A 27 12.35 -18.83 8.97
C ASN A 27 11.25 -19.90 8.90
N GLU A 28 10.30 -19.87 9.83
CA GLU A 28 9.19 -20.83 9.83
C GLU A 28 8.15 -20.42 8.79
N LYS A 29 7.54 -21.41 8.13
CA LYS A 29 6.44 -21.15 7.20
C LYS A 29 5.20 -20.72 7.98
N THR A 30 4.54 -19.67 7.53
CA THR A 30 3.26 -19.22 8.08
C THR A 30 2.14 -20.13 7.58
N ILE A 31 1.74 -21.07 8.43
CA ILE A 31 0.72 -22.09 8.12
C ILE A 31 -0.38 -22.04 9.18
N THR A 32 -1.64 -22.03 8.74
CA THR A 32 -2.81 -22.11 9.62
C THR A 32 -2.95 -23.52 10.21
N THR A 33 -3.76 -23.69 11.26
CA THR A 33 -3.96 -24.97 11.93
C THR A 33 -4.58 -26.06 11.05
N ASP A 34 -5.27 -25.66 9.98
CA ASP A 34 -5.83 -26.55 8.94
C ASP A 34 -4.87 -26.79 7.76
N GLY A 35 -3.63 -26.30 7.84
CA GLY A 35 -2.55 -26.58 6.88
C GLY A 35 -2.48 -25.61 5.69
N HIS A 36 -3.27 -24.50 5.69
CA HIS A 36 -3.20 -23.52 4.64
C HIS A 36 -2.00 -22.57 4.84
N GLN A 37 -1.15 -22.42 3.81
CA GLN A 37 -0.03 -21.47 3.85
C GLN A 37 -0.54 -20.06 3.55
N VAL A 38 -0.13 -19.10 4.39
CA VAL A 38 -0.46 -17.68 4.27
C VAL A 38 0.83 -16.88 4.07
N GLU A 39 0.84 -15.92 3.17
CA GLU A 39 1.97 -14.99 3.00
C GLU A 39 1.96 -13.95 4.13
N LEU A 40 3.05 -13.87 4.88
CA LEU A 40 3.24 -12.86 5.92
C LEU A 40 3.96 -11.64 5.34
N VAL A 41 3.21 -10.59 5.04
CA VAL A 41 3.72 -9.39 4.38
C VAL A 41 3.74 -8.18 5.31
N ALA A 42 4.65 -7.23 5.05
CA ALA A 42 4.84 -6.05 5.89
C ALA A 42 4.14 -4.81 5.32
N ASN A 43 3.88 -3.83 6.19
CA ASN A 43 3.54 -2.47 5.79
C ASN A 43 4.77 -1.59 5.90
N ILE A 44 5.09 -0.83 4.85
CA ILE A 44 6.21 0.09 4.81
C ILE A 44 5.78 1.50 4.42
N GLY A 45 6.57 2.49 4.81
CA GLY A 45 6.45 3.90 4.39
C GLY A 45 7.61 4.35 3.50
N SER A 46 8.74 3.65 3.55
CA SER A 46 9.95 4.00 2.80
C SER A 46 10.84 2.77 2.55
N ALA A 47 11.84 2.91 1.66
CA ALA A 47 12.84 1.87 1.44
C ALA A 47 13.68 1.56 2.69
N LYS A 48 13.78 2.50 3.64
CA LYS A 48 14.50 2.29 4.91
C LYS A 48 13.90 1.17 5.77
N ASP A 49 12.60 0.90 5.59
CA ASP A 49 11.89 -0.13 6.35
C ASP A 49 12.26 -1.56 5.90
N LEU A 50 12.84 -1.72 4.70
CA LEU A 50 13.16 -3.02 4.11
C LEU A 50 14.09 -3.88 4.96
N ALA A 51 15.07 -3.25 5.62
CA ALA A 51 15.97 -3.97 6.53
C ALA A 51 15.19 -4.66 7.65
N GLY A 52 14.23 -3.94 8.27
CA GLY A 52 13.35 -4.49 9.30
C GLY A 52 12.41 -5.57 8.76
N VAL A 53 11.89 -5.41 7.53
CA VAL A 53 11.06 -6.45 6.88
C VAL A 53 11.84 -7.76 6.74
N LYS A 54 13.06 -7.69 6.22
CA LYS A 54 13.93 -8.87 6.04
C LYS A 54 14.35 -9.50 7.37
N GLU A 55 14.75 -8.69 8.36
CA GLU A 55 15.15 -9.14 9.69
C GLU A 55 14.02 -9.90 10.40
N ASN A 56 12.77 -9.51 10.19
CA ASN A 56 11.60 -10.15 10.79
C ASN A 56 10.94 -11.22 9.88
N GLY A 57 11.60 -11.67 8.83
CA GLY A 57 11.12 -12.75 7.99
C GLY A 57 9.94 -12.41 7.08
N GLY A 58 9.77 -11.11 6.76
CA GLY A 58 8.69 -10.70 5.86
C GLY A 58 8.80 -11.36 4.47
N GLU A 59 7.69 -11.92 4.00
CA GLU A 59 7.60 -12.64 2.73
C GLU A 59 7.25 -11.72 1.56
N GLY A 60 7.02 -10.42 1.85
CA GLY A 60 6.69 -9.39 0.87
C GLY A 60 6.32 -8.07 1.53
N VAL A 61 5.91 -7.11 0.71
CA VAL A 61 5.29 -5.85 1.13
C VAL A 61 3.82 -5.90 0.75
N GLY A 62 2.94 -5.98 1.74
CA GLY A 62 1.49 -5.99 1.55
C GLY A 62 0.89 -4.60 1.41
N LEU A 63 1.62 -3.58 1.89
CA LEU A 63 1.23 -2.19 1.74
C LEU A 63 2.47 -1.28 1.75
N PHE A 64 2.83 -0.72 0.60
CA PHE A 64 3.70 0.44 0.54
C PHE A 64 2.85 1.71 0.47
N ARG A 65 2.95 2.52 1.51
CA ARG A 65 2.23 3.79 1.66
C ARG A 65 3.00 4.90 0.97
N THR A 66 2.59 5.26 -0.24
CA THR A 66 3.30 6.23 -1.08
C THR A 66 3.11 7.68 -0.66
N GLU A 67 2.15 7.97 0.20
CA GLU A 67 1.89 9.34 0.70
C GLU A 67 3.10 9.96 1.38
N PHE A 68 3.99 9.17 2.01
CA PHE A 68 5.21 9.69 2.63
C PHE A 68 6.15 10.36 1.63
N LEU A 69 6.20 9.88 0.37
CA LEU A 69 6.98 10.52 -0.70
C LEU A 69 6.51 11.95 -1.00
N TYR A 70 5.23 12.21 -0.81
CA TYR A 70 4.63 13.52 -1.04
C TYR A 70 4.70 14.43 0.18
N MET A 71 4.82 13.86 1.39
CA MET A 71 4.87 14.61 2.64
C MET A 71 6.30 15.06 3.01
N GLU A 72 7.32 14.43 2.47
CA GLU A 72 8.72 14.74 2.77
C GLU A 72 9.26 15.93 1.98
N SER A 73 8.50 16.46 1.01
CA SER A 73 8.92 17.56 0.15
C SER A 73 7.86 18.67 0.10
N ALA A 74 8.30 19.92 -0.01
CA ALA A 74 7.42 21.06 -0.26
C ALA A 74 6.86 21.07 -1.70
N GLU A 75 7.48 20.34 -2.62
CA GLU A 75 7.06 20.19 -4.02
C GLU A 75 6.58 18.77 -4.28
N LEU A 76 5.72 18.62 -5.30
CA LEU A 76 5.26 17.31 -5.74
C LEU A 76 6.45 16.49 -6.27
N PRO A 77 6.59 15.20 -5.89
CA PRO A 77 7.67 14.37 -6.38
C PRO A 77 7.53 14.14 -7.89
N THR A 78 8.63 14.31 -8.60
CA THR A 78 8.70 14.06 -10.06
C THR A 78 8.55 12.56 -10.36
N GLU A 79 8.29 12.23 -11.64
CA GLU A 79 8.26 10.85 -12.10
C GLU A 79 9.57 10.10 -11.76
N GLU A 80 10.72 10.77 -11.97
CA GLU A 80 12.03 10.16 -11.71
C GLU A 80 12.27 9.90 -10.24
N GLN A 81 11.95 10.86 -9.36
CA GLN A 81 12.09 10.68 -7.92
C GLN A 81 11.24 9.50 -7.41
N GLN A 82 10.00 9.40 -7.89
CA GLN A 82 9.12 8.29 -7.54
C GLN A 82 9.64 6.96 -8.09
N PHE A 83 10.09 6.95 -9.35
CA PHE A 83 10.62 5.76 -10.00
C PHE A 83 11.82 5.17 -9.24
N GLU A 84 12.79 6.00 -8.85
CA GLU A 84 13.97 5.52 -8.10
C GLU A 84 13.57 4.87 -6.76
N VAL A 85 12.62 5.45 -6.03
CA VAL A 85 12.15 4.88 -4.77
C VAL A 85 11.41 3.55 -4.99
N TYR A 86 10.53 3.47 -5.99
CA TYR A 86 9.81 2.22 -6.28
C TYR A 86 10.76 1.12 -6.76
N LYS A 87 11.73 1.46 -7.57
CA LYS A 87 12.78 0.55 -8.02
C LYS A 87 13.61 0.04 -6.85
N GLU A 88 14.08 0.92 -5.96
CA GLU A 88 14.85 0.53 -4.76
C GLU A 88 14.08 -0.48 -3.90
N VAL A 89 12.77 -0.25 -3.69
CA VAL A 89 11.93 -1.16 -2.92
C VAL A 89 11.77 -2.51 -3.62
N LEU A 90 11.52 -2.51 -4.94
CA LEU A 90 11.34 -3.74 -5.71
C LEU A 90 12.61 -4.59 -5.78
N GLU A 91 13.75 -3.96 -6.09
CA GLU A 91 15.06 -4.63 -6.08
C GLU A 91 15.39 -5.15 -4.68
N GLY A 92 15.12 -4.32 -3.65
CA GLY A 92 15.35 -4.66 -2.25
C GLY A 92 14.54 -5.86 -1.76
N MET A 93 13.36 -6.13 -2.34
CA MET A 93 12.54 -7.28 -2.00
C MET A 93 12.90 -8.57 -2.76
N GLU A 94 13.86 -8.53 -3.70
CA GLU A 94 14.47 -9.71 -4.32
C GLU A 94 13.44 -10.66 -4.97
N GLY A 95 12.46 -10.10 -5.67
CA GLY A 95 11.40 -10.84 -6.37
C GLY A 95 10.20 -11.23 -5.50
N LYS A 96 10.21 -10.92 -4.20
CA LYS A 96 9.02 -11.03 -3.35
C LYS A 96 7.98 -9.96 -3.72
N PRO A 97 6.69 -10.23 -3.50
CA PRO A 97 5.62 -9.30 -3.89
C PRO A 97 5.70 -7.96 -3.16
N VAL A 98 5.44 -6.90 -3.90
CA VAL A 98 5.35 -5.53 -3.38
C VAL A 98 4.05 -4.90 -3.85
N VAL A 99 3.10 -4.77 -2.94
CA VAL A 99 1.83 -4.06 -3.19
C VAL A 99 2.04 -2.57 -2.92
N VAL A 100 2.00 -1.77 -3.97
CA VAL A 100 2.11 -0.31 -3.89
C VAL A 100 0.72 0.30 -3.98
N ARG A 101 0.32 1.00 -2.92
CA ARG A 101 -0.92 1.77 -2.92
C ARG A 101 -0.69 3.12 -3.61
N THR A 102 -1.52 3.45 -4.59
CA THR A 102 -1.49 4.78 -5.18
C THR A 102 -1.90 5.84 -4.15
N LEU A 103 -1.63 7.09 -4.45
CA LEU A 103 -1.76 8.23 -3.56
C LEU A 103 -3.05 8.21 -2.72
N ASP A 104 -2.90 8.21 -1.39
CA ASP A 104 -4.01 8.28 -0.42
C ASP A 104 -3.84 9.51 0.48
N ILE A 105 -4.02 10.68 -0.13
CA ILE A 105 -3.94 11.99 0.51
C ILE A 105 -5.32 12.62 0.55
N GLY A 106 -5.53 13.45 1.56
CA GLY A 106 -6.79 14.09 1.92
C GLY A 106 -7.30 13.60 3.28
N GLY A 107 -8.36 14.21 3.78
CA GLY A 107 -8.83 13.95 5.13
C GLY A 107 -7.93 14.60 6.18
N ASP A 108 -7.16 13.78 6.87
CA ASP A 108 -6.21 14.19 7.92
C ASP A 108 -4.76 14.37 7.40
N LYS A 109 -4.53 14.10 6.13
CA LYS A 109 -3.20 14.19 5.49
C LYS A 109 -3.19 15.38 4.53
N GLU A 110 -2.70 16.51 5.01
CA GLU A 110 -2.48 17.70 4.19
C GLU A 110 -1.05 17.72 3.64
N ILE A 111 -0.91 18.22 2.41
CA ILE A 111 0.38 18.43 1.75
C ILE A 111 0.37 19.89 1.25
N GLU A 112 1.42 20.65 1.56
CA GLU A 112 1.55 22.03 1.14
C GLU A 112 1.48 22.22 -0.39
N ALA A 113 1.99 21.24 -1.15
CA ALA A 113 2.01 21.25 -2.61
C ALA A 113 0.63 21.00 -3.26
N ILE A 114 -0.39 20.59 -2.50
CA ILE A 114 -1.74 20.32 -3.00
C ILE A 114 -2.73 21.15 -2.21
N ASP A 115 -3.29 22.17 -2.87
CA ASP A 115 -4.37 22.97 -2.28
C ASP A 115 -5.66 22.15 -2.28
N LEU A 116 -6.02 21.60 -1.12
CA LEU A 116 -7.23 20.84 -0.91
C LEU A 116 -8.34 21.73 -0.38
N PRO A 117 -9.58 21.58 -0.88
CA PRO A 117 -10.71 22.33 -0.35
C PRO A 117 -10.94 21.93 1.12
N LYS A 118 -11.21 22.96 1.96
CA LYS A 118 -11.64 22.71 3.34
C LYS A 118 -13.07 22.18 3.33
N GLU A 119 -13.24 20.94 3.73
CA GLU A 119 -14.52 20.25 3.77
C GLU A 119 -14.94 19.98 5.22
N MET A 120 -16.25 19.94 5.49
CA MET A 120 -16.77 19.65 6.82
C MET A 120 -16.50 18.19 7.26
N ASN A 121 -16.47 17.27 6.31
CA ASN A 121 -16.15 15.85 6.52
C ASN A 121 -15.08 15.40 5.53
N PRO A 122 -13.79 15.76 5.75
CA PRO A 122 -12.72 15.53 4.77
C PRO A 122 -12.54 14.07 4.39
N PHE A 123 -12.82 13.11 5.31
CA PHE A 123 -12.72 11.68 5.02
C PHE A 123 -13.76 11.20 3.99
N LEU A 124 -14.90 11.87 3.87
CA LEU A 124 -15.94 11.58 2.90
C LEU A 124 -15.81 12.40 1.61
N GLY A 125 -14.89 13.34 1.59
CA GLY A 125 -14.71 14.31 0.54
C GLY A 125 -13.68 13.91 -0.52
N VAL A 126 -12.96 14.94 -1.02
CA VAL A 126 -11.95 14.78 -2.08
C VAL A 126 -10.64 14.25 -1.49
N ARG A 127 -10.43 12.95 -1.62
CA ARG A 127 -9.20 12.26 -1.19
C ARG A 127 -8.88 11.08 -2.09
N ALA A 128 -7.65 10.60 -2.01
CA ALA A 128 -7.18 9.38 -2.67
C ALA A 128 -7.58 9.34 -4.15
N ILE A 129 -8.27 8.30 -4.60
CA ILE A 129 -8.65 8.13 -6.02
C ILE A 129 -9.54 9.28 -6.54
N ARG A 130 -10.34 9.90 -5.67
CA ARG A 130 -11.18 11.05 -6.06
C ARG A 130 -10.31 12.28 -6.36
N LEU A 131 -9.27 12.52 -5.55
CA LEU A 131 -8.26 13.54 -5.81
C LEU A 131 -7.49 13.22 -7.10
N CYS A 132 -7.07 11.97 -7.27
CA CYS A 132 -6.38 11.51 -8.48
C CYS A 132 -7.19 11.76 -9.75
N PHE A 133 -8.52 11.67 -9.70
CA PHE A 133 -9.39 11.98 -10.84
C PHE A 133 -9.58 13.48 -11.10
N GLN A 134 -9.36 14.35 -10.12
CA GLN A 134 -9.35 15.80 -10.28
C GLN A 134 -7.96 16.32 -10.69
N ARG A 135 -6.92 15.66 -10.23
CA ARG A 135 -5.52 15.97 -10.50
C ARG A 135 -4.86 14.79 -11.25
N GLU A 136 -5.37 14.55 -12.47
CA GLU A 136 -4.85 13.47 -13.31
C GLU A 136 -3.36 13.63 -13.64
N ASP A 137 -2.84 14.85 -13.60
CA ASP A 137 -1.41 15.16 -13.73
C ASP A 137 -0.57 14.41 -12.68
N ILE A 138 -0.96 14.49 -11.41
CA ILE A 138 -0.30 13.81 -10.29
C ILE A 138 -0.45 12.29 -10.43
N PHE A 139 -1.67 11.84 -10.75
CA PHE A 139 -1.95 10.40 -10.86
C PHE A 139 -1.18 9.75 -12.01
N ARG A 140 -1.17 10.38 -13.19
CA ARG A 140 -0.43 9.88 -14.36
C ARG A 140 1.08 9.83 -14.09
N THR A 141 1.64 10.86 -13.45
CA THR A 141 3.05 10.88 -13.03
C THR A 141 3.38 9.68 -12.12
N GLN A 142 2.55 9.40 -11.12
CA GLN A 142 2.74 8.24 -10.25
C GLN A 142 2.63 6.91 -11.00
N LEU A 143 1.61 6.77 -11.86
CA LEU A 143 1.40 5.54 -12.63
C LEU A 143 2.56 5.27 -13.61
N ARG A 144 3.10 6.30 -14.26
CA ARG A 144 4.28 6.18 -15.13
C ARG A 144 5.51 5.71 -14.35
N ALA A 145 5.76 6.29 -13.18
CA ALA A 145 6.85 5.88 -12.31
C ALA A 145 6.71 4.40 -11.88
N LEU A 146 5.52 3.97 -11.47
CA LEU A 146 5.22 2.59 -11.11
C LEU A 146 5.40 1.62 -12.30
N LEU A 147 4.88 1.99 -13.48
CA LEU A 147 5.02 1.18 -14.69
C LEU A 147 6.49 1.00 -15.09
N ARG A 148 7.29 2.06 -15.02
CA ARG A 148 8.75 2.00 -15.27
C ARG A 148 9.45 1.08 -14.25
N ALA A 149 9.05 1.17 -12.99
CA ALA A 149 9.61 0.33 -11.92
C ALA A 149 9.20 -1.14 -12.01
N SER A 150 8.12 -1.47 -12.70
CA SER A 150 7.52 -2.82 -12.74
C SER A 150 8.43 -3.94 -13.26
N VAL A 151 9.51 -3.61 -13.96
CA VAL A 151 10.47 -4.59 -14.48
C VAL A 151 11.54 -5.01 -13.47
N TYR A 152 11.59 -4.36 -12.29
CA TYR A 152 12.58 -4.60 -11.25
C TYR A 152 12.13 -5.56 -10.14
N GLY A 153 10.90 -6.05 -10.18
CA GLY A 153 10.37 -7.02 -9.19
C GLY A 153 8.89 -7.34 -9.40
N ASP A 154 8.29 -8.08 -8.46
CA ASP A 154 6.86 -8.41 -8.46
C ASP A 154 6.04 -7.21 -7.93
N LEU A 155 5.79 -6.23 -8.81
CA LEU A 155 4.96 -5.06 -8.51
C LEU A 155 3.48 -5.40 -8.63
N ARG A 156 2.73 -5.04 -7.59
CA ARG A 156 1.26 -5.06 -7.58
C ARG A 156 0.74 -3.65 -7.26
N ILE A 157 -0.14 -3.12 -8.08
CA ILE A 157 -0.71 -1.78 -7.90
C ILE A 157 -2.07 -1.89 -7.22
N MET A 158 -2.29 -1.10 -6.17
CA MET A 158 -3.53 -1.09 -5.42
C MET A 158 -4.15 0.31 -5.41
N PHE A 159 -5.40 0.41 -5.84
CA PHE A 159 -6.15 1.66 -5.78
C PHE A 159 -6.94 1.76 -4.46
N PRO A 160 -6.71 2.84 -3.68
CA PRO A 160 -7.45 3.12 -2.45
C PRO A 160 -8.81 3.76 -2.74
N MET A 161 -9.71 3.74 -1.77
CA MET A 161 -10.99 4.48 -1.74
C MET A 161 -11.93 4.20 -2.92
N ILE A 162 -11.80 3.07 -3.57
CA ILE A 162 -12.70 2.64 -4.65
C ILE A 162 -14.06 2.26 -4.06
N ALA A 163 -15.12 2.90 -4.55
CA ALA A 163 -16.49 2.63 -4.16
C ALA A 163 -17.33 1.96 -5.27
N THR A 164 -16.98 2.21 -6.54
CA THR A 164 -17.73 1.74 -7.70
C THR A 164 -16.83 1.07 -8.75
N LEU A 165 -17.43 0.16 -9.55
CA LEU A 165 -16.72 -0.46 -10.69
C LEU A 165 -16.29 0.58 -11.73
N GLN A 166 -17.06 1.66 -11.89
CA GLN A 166 -16.71 2.74 -12.80
C GLN A 166 -15.43 3.45 -12.39
N GLU A 167 -15.25 3.72 -11.09
CA GLU A 167 -14.00 4.29 -10.56
C GLU A 167 -12.82 3.36 -10.81
N PHE A 168 -12.97 2.07 -10.53
CA PHE A 168 -11.91 1.09 -10.81
C PHE A 168 -11.55 1.05 -12.29
N ARG A 169 -12.56 0.96 -13.17
CA ARG A 169 -12.35 0.93 -14.62
C ARG A 169 -11.71 2.20 -15.14
N LYS A 170 -12.09 3.37 -14.60
CA LYS A 170 -11.45 4.64 -14.95
C LYS A 170 -9.98 4.64 -14.52
N ALA A 171 -9.67 4.25 -13.29
CA ALA A 171 -8.29 4.20 -12.80
C ALA A 171 -7.42 3.20 -13.59
N LYS A 172 -7.95 2.00 -13.85
CA LYS A 172 -7.29 0.98 -14.68
C LYS A 172 -7.13 1.45 -16.14
N GLY A 173 -8.11 2.16 -16.69
CA GLY A 173 -8.03 2.77 -18.03
C GLY A 173 -6.86 3.75 -18.14
N ILE A 174 -6.73 4.69 -17.17
CA ILE A 174 -5.61 5.65 -17.14
C ILE A 174 -4.27 4.91 -17.02
N LEU A 175 -4.18 3.87 -16.19
CA LEU A 175 -2.99 3.03 -16.06
C LEU A 175 -2.61 2.38 -17.39
N MET A 176 -3.57 1.83 -18.12
CA MET A 176 -3.31 1.19 -19.42
C MET A 176 -2.93 2.19 -20.50
N GLU A 177 -3.53 3.39 -20.53
CA GLU A 177 -3.12 4.47 -21.40
C GLU A 177 -1.64 4.86 -21.19
N GLU A 178 -1.21 4.99 -19.92
CA GLU A 178 0.19 5.32 -19.63
C GLU A 178 1.14 4.15 -19.95
N LYS A 179 0.68 2.89 -19.78
CA LYS A 179 1.43 1.72 -20.22
C LYS A 179 1.66 1.75 -21.75
N GLU A 180 0.62 2.01 -22.52
CA GLU A 180 0.72 2.08 -23.99
C GLU A 180 1.66 3.21 -24.44
N LYS A 181 1.60 4.38 -23.80
CA LYS A 181 2.52 5.49 -24.08
C LYS A 181 3.98 5.13 -23.80
N LEU A 182 4.27 4.55 -22.63
CA LEU A 182 5.61 4.13 -22.26
C LEU A 182 6.17 3.08 -23.22
N VAL A 183 5.36 2.11 -23.63
CA VAL A 183 5.76 1.09 -24.63
C VAL A 183 6.04 1.74 -25.97
N ALA A 184 5.23 2.71 -26.41
CA ALA A 184 5.46 3.47 -27.63
C ALA A 184 6.73 4.34 -27.56
N GLU A 185 7.10 4.81 -26.37
CA GLU A 185 8.35 5.53 -26.08
C GLU A 185 9.57 4.57 -26.01
N GLY A 186 9.37 3.26 -26.16
CA GLY A 186 10.42 2.24 -26.07
C GLY A 186 10.83 1.86 -24.65
N VAL A 187 10.04 2.26 -23.64
CA VAL A 187 10.27 1.92 -22.24
C VAL A 187 9.71 0.53 -21.93
N LYS A 188 10.52 -0.31 -21.30
CA LYS A 188 10.07 -1.65 -20.88
C LYS A 188 9.14 -1.55 -19.69
N VAL A 189 8.03 -2.28 -19.76
CA VAL A 189 7.03 -2.42 -18.68
C VAL A 189 6.71 -3.90 -18.49
N SER A 190 6.47 -4.34 -17.27
CA SER A 190 6.12 -5.74 -16.97
C SER A 190 4.82 -6.16 -17.66
N ASP A 191 4.79 -7.39 -18.17
CA ASP A 191 3.60 -8.01 -18.75
C ASP A 191 2.69 -8.66 -17.69
N THR A 192 3.23 -8.91 -16.48
CA THR A 192 2.55 -9.63 -15.39
C THR A 192 2.06 -8.70 -14.28
N LEU A 193 1.77 -7.45 -14.60
CA LEU A 193 1.32 -6.45 -13.64
C LEU A 193 -0.06 -6.81 -13.07
N GLN A 194 -0.15 -6.94 -11.74
CA GLN A 194 -1.40 -7.15 -11.03
C GLN A 194 -1.98 -5.83 -10.53
N VAL A 195 -3.29 -5.68 -10.64
CA VAL A 195 -4.03 -4.47 -10.23
C VAL A 195 -5.20 -4.84 -9.32
N GLY A 196 -5.17 -4.34 -8.10
CA GLY A 196 -6.19 -4.60 -7.09
C GLY A 196 -6.79 -3.35 -6.49
N ILE A 197 -7.68 -3.54 -5.53
CA ILE A 197 -8.31 -2.46 -4.76
C ILE A 197 -8.21 -2.71 -3.26
N MET A 198 -8.25 -1.63 -2.47
CA MET A 198 -8.45 -1.74 -1.04
C MET A 198 -9.96 -1.77 -0.73
N ILE A 199 -10.39 -2.77 0.04
CA ILE A 199 -11.74 -2.84 0.60
C ILE A 199 -11.75 -2.01 1.88
N GLU A 200 -12.21 -0.78 1.78
CA GLU A 200 -12.27 0.20 2.86
C GLU A 200 -13.51 1.10 2.77
N ILE A 201 -14.23 1.02 1.66
CA ILE A 201 -15.54 1.66 1.48
C ILE A 201 -16.62 0.57 1.56
N PRO A 202 -17.70 0.76 2.36
CA PRO A 202 -18.77 -0.23 2.52
C PRO A 202 -19.34 -0.73 1.20
N ALA A 203 -19.53 0.16 0.22
CA ALA A 203 -20.02 -0.23 -1.10
C ALA A 203 -19.10 -1.25 -1.80
N ALA A 204 -17.77 -1.11 -1.68
CA ALA A 204 -16.83 -2.05 -2.27
C ALA A 204 -16.95 -3.45 -1.65
N ALA A 205 -17.16 -3.54 -0.33
CA ALA A 205 -17.35 -4.82 0.34
C ALA A 205 -18.66 -5.51 -0.10
N VAL A 206 -19.77 -4.77 -0.15
CA VAL A 206 -21.07 -5.31 -0.60
C VAL A 206 -20.98 -5.78 -2.07
N LEU A 207 -20.24 -5.07 -2.90
CA LEU A 207 -20.06 -5.36 -4.31
C LEU A 207 -18.81 -6.21 -4.64
N ALA A 208 -18.12 -6.76 -3.63
CA ALA A 208 -16.85 -7.48 -3.81
C ALA A 208 -16.97 -8.60 -4.86
N HIS A 209 -18.10 -9.31 -4.91
CA HIS A 209 -18.37 -10.35 -5.91
C HIS A 209 -18.39 -9.84 -7.36
N LYS A 210 -18.65 -8.55 -7.57
CA LYS A 210 -18.59 -7.92 -8.89
C LYS A 210 -17.16 -7.46 -9.19
N PHE A 211 -16.47 -6.87 -8.21
CA PHE A 211 -15.05 -6.49 -8.34
C PHE A 211 -14.16 -7.69 -8.61
N ALA A 212 -14.42 -8.83 -7.97
CA ALA A 212 -13.64 -10.06 -8.13
C ALA A 212 -13.54 -10.59 -9.58
N LYS A 213 -14.37 -10.08 -10.48
CA LYS A 213 -14.30 -10.43 -11.92
C LYS A 213 -13.34 -9.53 -12.70
N GLU A 214 -12.84 -8.46 -12.11
CA GLU A 214 -12.10 -7.41 -12.82
C GLU A 214 -10.77 -7.05 -12.14
N VAL A 215 -10.64 -7.33 -10.83
CA VAL A 215 -9.41 -7.09 -10.06
C VAL A 215 -8.61 -8.39 -9.91
N ASP A 216 -7.29 -8.25 -9.80
CA ASP A 216 -6.40 -9.39 -9.60
C ASP A 216 -6.30 -9.80 -8.13
N PHE A 217 -6.52 -8.86 -7.19
CA PHE A 217 -6.49 -9.10 -5.75
C PHE A 217 -7.29 -8.05 -4.98
N PHE A 218 -7.58 -8.37 -3.72
CA PHE A 218 -8.14 -7.45 -2.72
C PHE A 218 -7.18 -7.27 -1.55
N SER A 219 -7.14 -6.05 -1.02
CA SER A 219 -6.57 -5.75 0.29
C SER A 219 -7.69 -5.26 1.20
N VAL A 220 -7.85 -5.87 2.37
CA VAL A 220 -8.92 -5.47 3.30
C VAL A 220 -8.33 -4.55 4.36
N ALA A 221 -8.86 -3.32 4.48
CA ALA A 221 -8.41 -2.36 5.47
C ALA A 221 -8.72 -2.85 6.89
N VAL A 222 -7.78 -2.64 7.82
CA VAL A 222 -7.92 -3.06 9.22
C VAL A 222 -9.16 -2.44 9.87
N SER A 223 -9.45 -1.17 9.60
CA SER A 223 -10.64 -0.48 10.09
C SER A 223 -11.92 -1.19 9.67
N TYR A 224 -11.99 -1.69 8.43
CA TYR A 224 -13.15 -2.39 7.92
C TYR A 224 -13.34 -3.75 8.61
N THR A 225 -12.27 -4.49 8.84
CA THR A 225 -12.29 -5.76 9.57
C THR A 225 -12.86 -5.58 10.98
N HIS A 226 -12.46 -4.53 11.69
CA HIS A 226 -12.95 -4.25 13.05
C HIS A 226 -14.38 -3.72 13.10
N LEU A 227 -14.85 -3.04 12.05
CA LEU A 227 -16.22 -2.51 11.99
C LEU A 227 -17.25 -3.55 11.57
N THR A 228 -16.88 -4.52 10.74
CA THR A 228 -17.82 -5.52 10.19
C THR A 228 -17.96 -6.77 11.05
N LEU A 229 -16.89 -7.28 11.65
CA LEU A 229 -16.94 -8.48 12.48
C LEU A 229 -17.90 -8.38 13.67
N PRO A 230 -17.94 -7.30 14.46
CA PRO A 230 -18.91 -7.14 15.55
C PRO A 230 -20.37 -7.08 15.10
N THR A 231 -20.61 -6.67 13.87
CA THR A 231 -21.97 -6.54 13.31
C THR A 231 -22.52 -7.89 12.84
N ILE A 232 -21.66 -8.81 12.44
CA ILE A 232 -22.03 -10.16 11.99
C ILE A 232 -22.36 -11.06 13.19
N LEU A 233 -21.83 -10.75 14.37
CA LEU A 233 -22.04 -11.52 15.60
C LEU A 233 -23.25 -11.05 16.43
N ARG A 234 -24.04 -10.10 15.94
CA ARG A 234 -25.31 -9.65 16.50
C ARG A 234 -26.44 -10.06 15.57
#